data_bf216a8f7429c4c9d2f447a690a99bdb
#
_entry.id   bf216a8f7429c4c9d2f447a690a99bdb
#
_cell.length_a   1.000
_cell.length_b   1.000
_cell.length_c   1.000
_cell.angle_alpha   90.00
_cell.angle_beta   90.00
_cell.angle_gamma   90.00
#
_symmetry.space_group_name_H-M   'P 1'
#
loop_
_entity.id
_entity.type
_entity.pdbx_description
1 polymer ?
#
loop_
_entity_poly.entity_id
_entity_poly.type
_entity_poly.pdbx_seq_one_letter_code
_entity_poly.pdbx_strand_id
1 'polypeptide(L)'
;MLTLGAPVALVVIFGYIFGSAISVPGGGDYRAYLVSGLFATIAANIVPSMVAAARDRTRGVVDRFRSLPITRSAVPLGQAAATALYGLASFLLMALCGLAVGWRAGRGAADAAAALGLLAAFQFAATWVGIYLGLLIGKEETAAQASILVFPVTMLSNVFVPTAGMPAWLRTIADWNPVSALAAAARQLFGNPGSPANGAWPLLHPVAASLAWTALLLIIFVPLATRRYARA
;
A
#
# COMPACT_ATOMS: atom_id res chain seq x y z
N MET A 1 -4.47 -4.30 -17.45
CA MET A 1 -3.09 -4.13 -17.95
C MET A 1 -2.46 -2.77 -17.61
N LEU A 2 -3.19 -1.68 -17.62
CA LEU A 2 -2.68 -0.33 -17.24
C LEU A 2 -2.19 -0.19 -15.79
N THR A 3 -2.73 -0.96 -14.85
CA THR A 3 -2.37 -0.88 -13.42
C THR A 3 -0.96 -1.38 -13.09
N LEU A 4 -0.39 -2.24 -13.91
CA LEU A 4 0.97 -2.76 -13.73
C LEU A 4 2.03 -1.86 -14.37
N GLY A 5 1.67 -1.04 -15.35
CA GLY A 5 2.58 -0.09 -16.00
C GLY A 5 2.87 1.17 -15.18
N ALA A 6 1.93 1.57 -14.31
CA ALA A 6 2.07 2.79 -13.53
C ALA A 6 3.29 2.78 -12.57
N PRO A 7 3.54 1.73 -11.77
CA PRO A 7 4.75 1.67 -10.94
C PRO A 7 6.05 1.72 -11.73
N VAL A 8 6.09 1.07 -12.89
CA VAL A 8 7.26 1.08 -13.79
C VAL A 8 7.52 2.49 -14.33
N ALA A 9 6.46 3.16 -14.82
CA ALA A 9 6.56 4.55 -15.28
C ALA A 9 7.04 5.48 -14.16
N LEU A 10 6.57 5.30 -12.93
CA LEU A 10 7.02 6.07 -11.77
C LEU A 10 8.51 5.84 -11.47
N VAL A 11 9.00 4.59 -11.56
CA VAL A 11 10.45 4.31 -11.41
C VAL A 11 11.26 5.05 -12.45
N VAL A 12 10.83 5.01 -13.72
CA VAL A 12 11.55 5.69 -14.81
C VAL A 12 11.50 7.19 -14.62
N ILE A 13 10.32 7.77 -14.42
CA ILE A 13 10.14 9.22 -14.29
C ILE A 13 10.87 9.74 -13.04
N PHE A 14 10.56 9.22 -11.87
CA PHE A 14 11.14 9.72 -10.63
C PHE A 14 12.61 9.31 -10.48
N GLY A 15 12.97 8.08 -10.83
CA GLY A 15 14.33 7.58 -10.66
C GLY A 15 15.36 8.25 -11.57
N TYR A 16 14.97 8.64 -12.79
CA TYR A 16 15.90 9.26 -13.73
C TYR A 16 15.76 10.79 -13.80
N ILE A 17 14.55 11.34 -13.71
CA ILE A 17 14.37 12.81 -13.77
C ILE A 17 14.74 13.46 -12.44
N PHE A 18 14.31 12.87 -11.31
CA PHE A 18 14.53 13.45 -9.98
C PHE A 18 15.71 12.82 -9.23
N GLY A 19 16.30 11.74 -9.76
CA GLY A 19 17.35 10.97 -9.08
C GLY A 19 18.60 11.78 -8.69
N SER A 20 18.94 12.81 -9.45
CA SER A 20 20.07 13.71 -9.16
C SER A 20 19.69 14.91 -8.29
N ALA A 21 18.39 15.24 -8.19
CA ALA A 21 17.90 16.42 -7.50
C ALA A 21 17.51 16.17 -6.04
N ILE A 22 17.20 14.90 -5.69
CA ILE A 22 16.71 14.54 -4.35
C ILE A 22 17.84 13.91 -3.55
N SER A 23 18.23 14.57 -2.45
CA SER A 23 19.17 14.01 -1.47
C SER A 23 18.45 13.04 -0.53
N VAL A 24 18.98 11.82 -0.41
CA VAL A 24 18.42 10.77 0.46
C VAL A 24 19.06 10.85 1.85
N PRO A 25 18.29 10.79 2.95
CA PRO A 25 18.81 10.73 4.31
C PRO A 25 19.77 9.53 4.48
N GLY A 26 20.93 9.79 5.05
CA GLY A 26 21.99 8.78 5.20
C GLY A 26 22.82 8.53 3.94
N GLY A 27 22.59 9.26 2.85
CA GLY A 27 23.27 9.06 1.56
C GLY A 27 22.71 7.88 0.78
N GLY A 28 23.28 7.60 -0.39
CA GLY A 28 22.92 6.44 -1.23
C GLY A 28 22.08 6.80 -2.46
N ASP A 29 21.76 5.77 -3.24
CA ASP A 29 21.04 5.93 -4.50
C ASP A 29 19.55 6.18 -4.27
N TYR A 30 19.05 7.27 -4.84
CA TYR A 30 17.64 7.62 -4.81
C TYR A 30 16.75 6.54 -5.47
N ARG A 31 17.25 5.80 -6.45
CA ARG A 31 16.48 4.72 -7.08
C ARG A 31 16.19 3.60 -6.08
N ALA A 32 17.17 3.25 -5.25
CA ALA A 32 16.97 2.24 -4.20
C ALA A 32 15.96 2.72 -3.14
N TYR A 33 16.02 4.01 -2.78
CA TYR A 33 15.04 4.66 -1.92
C TYR A 33 13.62 4.59 -2.50
N LEU A 34 13.47 4.97 -3.79
CA LEU A 34 12.20 5.05 -4.49
C LEU A 34 11.56 3.67 -4.69
N VAL A 35 12.32 2.69 -5.19
CA VAL A 35 11.81 1.34 -5.46
C VAL A 35 11.24 0.71 -4.18
N SER A 36 11.95 0.82 -3.07
CA SER A 36 11.47 0.33 -1.77
C SER A 36 10.19 1.05 -1.32
N GLY A 37 10.07 2.35 -1.58
CA GLY A 37 8.84 3.13 -1.32
C GLY A 37 7.67 2.72 -2.22
N LEU A 38 7.93 2.39 -3.49
CA LEU A 38 6.90 1.96 -4.43
C LEU A 38 6.29 0.60 -4.06
N PHE A 39 7.04 -0.30 -3.43
CA PHE A 39 6.46 -1.51 -2.83
C PHE A 39 5.38 -1.16 -1.80
N ALA A 40 5.62 -0.15 -0.96
CA ALA A 40 4.62 0.31 0.01
C ALA A 40 3.40 0.93 -0.67
N THR A 41 3.58 1.64 -1.78
CA THR A 41 2.47 2.20 -2.58
C THR A 41 1.60 1.10 -3.16
N ILE A 42 2.20 0.01 -3.68
CA ILE A 42 1.46 -1.15 -4.18
C ILE A 42 0.67 -1.80 -3.05
N ALA A 43 1.30 -2.00 -1.88
CA ALA A 43 0.65 -2.61 -0.71
C ALA A 43 -0.50 -1.75 -0.15
N ALA A 44 -0.39 -0.43 -0.21
CA ALA A 44 -1.40 0.50 0.28
C ALA A 44 -2.53 0.79 -0.72
N ASN A 45 -2.49 0.20 -1.92
CA ASN A 45 -3.48 0.49 -2.96
C ASN A 45 -4.83 -0.17 -2.68
N ILE A 46 -5.77 0.62 -2.16
CA ILE A 46 -7.14 0.19 -1.84
C ILE A 46 -8.09 0.19 -3.05
N VAL A 47 -7.69 0.83 -4.17
CA VAL A 47 -8.58 1.10 -5.31
C VAL A 47 -9.18 -0.17 -5.93
N PRO A 48 -8.41 -1.24 -6.22
CA PRO A 48 -8.97 -2.44 -6.85
C PRO A 48 -10.09 -3.08 -6.02
N SER A 49 -9.89 -3.19 -4.71
CA SER A 49 -10.89 -3.78 -3.79
C SER A 49 -12.10 -2.87 -3.60
N MET A 50 -11.89 -1.55 -3.57
CA MET A 50 -12.96 -0.55 -3.44
C MET A 50 -13.89 -0.57 -4.66
N VAL A 51 -13.33 -0.53 -5.87
CA VAL A 51 -14.11 -0.56 -7.11
C VAL A 51 -14.80 -1.91 -7.30
N ALA A 52 -14.13 -3.04 -6.99
CA ALA A 52 -14.72 -4.36 -7.06
C ALA A 52 -15.91 -4.51 -6.10
N ALA A 53 -15.78 -4.10 -4.85
CA ALA A 53 -16.87 -4.18 -3.87
C ALA A 53 -18.07 -3.29 -4.25
N ALA A 54 -17.83 -2.09 -4.80
CA ALA A 54 -18.90 -1.22 -5.30
C ALA A 54 -19.62 -1.84 -6.50
N ARG A 55 -18.88 -2.44 -7.42
CA ARG A 55 -19.42 -3.15 -8.59
C ARG A 55 -20.27 -4.35 -8.20
N ASP A 56 -19.80 -5.17 -7.26
CA ASP A 56 -20.53 -6.36 -6.79
C ASP A 56 -21.86 -5.97 -6.16
N ARG A 57 -21.89 -4.83 -5.45
CA ARG A 57 -23.13 -4.26 -4.91
C ARG A 57 -24.08 -3.79 -6.02
N THR A 58 -23.58 -3.05 -7.01
CA THR A 58 -24.40 -2.54 -8.13
C THR A 58 -25.03 -3.66 -8.96
N ARG A 59 -24.32 -4.79 -9.11
CA ARG A 59 -24.78 -5.94 -9.91
C ARG A 59 -25.68 -6.92 -9.14
N GLY A 60 -26.03 -6.62 -7.89
CA GLY A 60 -26.84 -7.51 -7.06
C GLY A 60 -26.14 -8.83 -6.70
N VAL A 61 -24.83 -8.92 -6.88
CA VAL A 61 -24.04 -10.10 -6.55
C VAL A 61 -24.12 -10.39 -5.05
N VAL A 62 -24.13 -9.36 -4.24
CA VAL A 62 -24.29 -9.45 -2.78
C VAL A 62 -25.59 -10.13 -2.41
N ASP A 63 -26.73 -9.73 -3.03
CA ASP A 63 -28.05 -10.31 -2.75
C ASP A 63 -28.13 -11.78 -3.18
N ARG A 64 -27.54 -12.11 -4.33
CA ARG A 64 -27.45 -13.48 -4.81
C ARG A 64 -26.67 -14.40 -3.87
N PHE A 65 -25.54 -13.94 -3.33
CA PHE A 65 -24.76 -14.72 -2.37
C PHE A 65 -25.43 -14.83 -1.00
N ARG A 66 -26.28 -13.89 -0.63
CA ARG A 66 -27.06 -13.95 0.62
C ARG A 66 -28.15 -15.05 0.59
N SER A 67 -28.64 -15.44 -0.58
CA SER A 67 -29.59 -16.55 -0.72
C SER A 67 -28.94 -17.93 -0.66
N LEU A 68 -27.61 -18.01 -0.67
CA LEU A 68 -26.88 -19.27 -0.58
C LEU A 68 -26.53 -19.62 0.88
N PRO A 69 -26.44 -20.90 1.24
CA PRO A 69 -26.10 -21.35 2.58
C PRO A 69 -24.56 -21.25 2.84
N ILE A 70 -24.01 -20.05 2.68
CA ILE A 70 -22.59 -19.75 2.90
C ILE A 70 -22.41 -18.75 4.05
N THR A 71 -21.24 -18.79 4.69
CA THR A 71 -20.93 -17.83 5.76
C THR A 71 -20.83 -16.40 5.21
N ARG A 72 -21.33 -15.40 5.96
CA ARG A 72 -21.36 -13.99 5.54
C ARG A 72 -19.98 -13.40 5.23
N SER A 73 -18.93 -14.00 5.78
CA SER A 73 -17.54 -13.60 5.55
C SER A 73 -16.90 -14.27 4.33
N ALA A 74 -17.52 -15.32 3.74
CA ALA A 74 -16.92 -16.10 2.67
C ALA A 74 -16.60 -15.25 1.43
N VAL A 75 -17.54 -14.38 1.02
CA VAL A 75 -17.35 -13.55 -0.18
C VAL A 75 -16.29 -12.45 0.04
N PRO A 76 -16.35 -11.63 1.12
CA PRO A 76 -15.28 -10.67 1.40
C PRO A 76 -13.90 -11.33 1.58
N LEU A 77 -13.83 -12.51 2.21
CA LEU A 77 -12.57 -13.26 2.34
C LEU A 77 -12.06 -13.74 0.98
N GLY A 78 -12.93 -14.27 0.12
CA GLY A 78 -12.56 -14.66 -1.24
C GLY A 78 -12.02 -13.47 -2.07
N GLN A 79 -12.66 -12.31 -1.96
CA GLN A 79 -12.20 -11.08 -2.60
C GLN A 79 -10.85 -10.63 -2.03
N ALA A 80 -10.67 -10.69 -0.71
CA ALA A 80 -9.40 -10.34 -0.06
C ALA A 80 -8.28 -11.30 -0.49
N ALA A 81 -8.55 -12.60 -0.59
CA ALA A 81 -7.58 -13.60 -1.08
C ALA A 81 -7.20 -13.36 -2.55
N ALA A 82 -8.16 -13.08 -3.42
CA ALA A 82 -7.90 -12.75 -4.83
C ALA A 82 -7.05 -11.48 -4.96
N THR A 83 -7.34 -10.44 -4.16
CA THR A 83 -6.56 -9.20 -4.15
C THR A 83 -5.15 -9.44 -3.62
N ALA A 84 -4.98 -10.32 -2.62
CA ALA A 84 -3.66 -10.70 -2.11
C ALA A 84 -2.80 -11.39 -3.19
N LEU A 85 -3.38 -12.33 -3.94
CA LEU A 85 -2.68 -12.99 -5.06
C LEU A 85 -2.27 -11.99 -6.16
N TYR A 86 -3.17 -11.09 -6.52
CA TYR A 86 -2.86 -10.01 -7.46
C TYR A 86 -1.71 -9.13 -6.96
N GLY A 87 -1.69 -8.83 -5.68
CA GLY A 87 -0.63 -8.04 -5.06
C GLY A 87 0.72 -8.75 -5.05
N LEU A 88 0.75 -10.05 -4.77
CA LEU A 88 1.98 -10.83 -4.87
C LEU A 88 2.57 -10.80 -6.28
N ALA A 89 1.73 -10.90 -7.32
CA ALA A 89 2.16 -10.72 -8.70
C ALA A 89 2.69 -9.31 -8.97
N SER A 90 2.08 -8.28 -8.38
CA SER A 90 2.53 -6.89 -8.49
C SER A 90 3.88 -6.67 -7.77
N PHE A 91 4.09 -7.29 -6.61
CA PHE A 91 5.39 -7.26 -5.92
C PHE A 91 6.48 -7.95 -6.73
N LEU A 92 6.17 -9.11 -7.34
CA LEU A 92 7.12 -9.80 -8.20
C LEU A 92 7.53 -8.93 -9.40
N LEU A 93 6.55 -8.35 -10.10
CA LEU A 93 6.82 -7.45 -11.21
C LEU A 93 7.64 -6.24 -10.77
N MET A 94 7.29 -5.62 -9.61
CA MET A 94 8.05 -4.50 -9.07
C MET A 94 9.49 -4.91 -8.71
N ALA A 95 9.70 -6.10 -8.16
CA ALA A 95 11.02 -6.63 -7.88
C ALA A 95 11.84 -6.80 -9.16
N LEU A 96 11.26 -7.38 -10.22
CA LEU A 96 11.92 -7.54 -11.51
C LEU A 96 12.29 -6.19 -12.13
N CYS A 97 11.37 -5.22 -12.11
CA CYS A 97 11.65 -3.86 -12.58
C CYS A 97 12.72 -3.18 -11.73
N GLY A 98 12.66 -3.33 -10.41
CA GLY A 98 13.67 -2.81 -9.49
C GLY A 98 15.07 -3.37 -9.80
N LEU A 99 15.17 -4.69 -9.98
CA LEU A 99 16.41 -5.35 -10.36
C LEU A 99 16.97 -4.82 -11.68
N ALA A 100 16.12 -4.55 -12.66
CA ALA A 100 16.53 -3.99 -13.95
C ALA A 100 17.11 -2.56 -13.86
N VAL A 101 16.63 -1.75 -12.89
CA VAL A 101 17.18 -0.39 -12.62
C VAL A 101 18.32 -0.38 -11.61
N GLY A 102 18.81 -1.55 -11.18
CA GLY A 102 19.95 -1.67 -10.25
C GLY A 102 19.58 -1.75 -8.77
N TRP A 103 18.29 -1.74 -8.40
CA TRP A 103 17.88 -1.98 -7.02
C TRP A 103 18.26 -3.40 -6.57
N ARG A 104 18.65 -3.54 -5.32
CA ARG A 104 19.00 -4.81 -4.69
C ARG A 104 18.49 -4.86 -3.26
N ALA A 105 18.07 -6.05 -2.82
CA ALA A 105 17.86 -6.35 -1.40
C ALA A 105 19.22 -6.73 -0.79
N GLY A 106 19.83 -5.78 -0.08
CA GLY A 106 21.21 -5.89 0.41
C GLY A 106 21.37 -6.65 1.73
N ARG A 107 20.29 -6.89 2.50
CA ARG A 107 20.35 -7.54 3.84
C ARG A 107 20.20 -9.06 3.83
N GLY A 108 19.96 -9.64 2.67
CA GLY A 108 19.81 -11.10 2.54
C GLY A 108 18.38 -11.57 2.37
N ALA A 109 18.22 -12.88 2.09
CA ALA A 109 16.94 -13.47 1.72
C ALA A 109 15.90 -13.47 2.87
N ALA A 110 16.34 -13.66 4.11
CA ALA A 110 15.44 -13.67 5.28
C ALA A 110 14.79 -12.30 5.50
N ASP A 111 15.58 -11.22 5.47
CA ASP A 111 15.09 -9.85 5.63
C ASP A 111 14.21 -9.43 4.44
N ALA A 112 14.57 -9.85 3.22
CA ALA A 112 13.74 -9.63 2.04
C ALA A 112 12.38 -10.35 2.13
N ALA A 113 12.37 -11.59 2.62
CA ALA A 113 11.13 -12.33 2.87
C ALA A 113 10.28 -11.66 3.97
N ALA A 114 10.90 -11.17 5.03
CA ALA A 114 10.22 -10.41 6.08
C ALA A 114 9.60 -9.10 5.54
N ALA A 115 10.31 -8.39 4.65
CA ALA A 115 9.78 -7.20 3.97
C ALA A 115 8.54 -7.53 3.13
N LEU A 116 8.62 -8.57 2.30
CA LEU A 116 7.51 -9.00 1.46
C LEU A 116 6.32 -9.50 2.30
N GLY A 117 6.58 -10.21 3.40
CA GLY A 117 5.56 -10.65 4.35
C GLY A 117 4.83 -9.46 5.00
N LEU A 118 5.59 -8.45 5.44
CA LEU A 118 5.01 -7.22 6.02
C LEU A 118 4.18 -6.45 4.99
N LEU A 119 4.69 -6.30 3.76
CA LEU A 119 3.98 -5.66 2.66
C LEU A 119 2.68 -6.40 2.31
N ALA A 120 2.73 -7.74 2.25
CA ALA A 120 1.55 -8.57 1.98
C ALA A 120 0.52 -8.48 3.11
N ALA A 121 0.95 -8.48 4.37
CA ALA A 121 0.07 -8.31 5.53
C ALA A 121 -0.62 -6.93 5.51
N PHE A 122 0.12 -5.86 5.22
CA PHE A 122 -0.44 -4.51 5.09
C PHE A 122 -1.41 -4.42 3.91
N GLN A 123 -1.08 -5.01 2.75
CA GLN A 123 -1.96 -5.08 1.59
C GLN A 123 -3.27 -5.79 1.91
N PHE A 124 -3.19 -6.91 2.64
CA PHE A 124 -4.38 -7.61 3.09
C PHE A 124 -5.25 -6.70 3.97
N ALA A 125 -4.65 -5.94 4.90
CA ALA A 125 -5.38 -4.97 5.71
C ALA A 125 -5.99 -3.83 4.88
N ALA A 126 -5.22 -3.27 3.93
CA ALA A 126 -5.68 -2.22 3.03
C ALA A 126 -6.84 -2.69 2.13
N THR A 127 -6.87 -3.96 1.75
CA THR A 127 -7.99 -4.55 1.00
C THR A 127 -9.30 -4.45 1.77
N TRP A 128 -9.31 -4.67 3.08
CA TRP A 128 -10.51 -4.53 3.91
C TRP A 128 -11.01 -3.10 4.00
N VAL A 129 -10.10 -2.13 4.02
CA VAL A 129 -10.44 -0.70 3.90
C VAL A 129 -11.15 -0.44 2.57
N GLY A 130 -10.58 -0.93 1.48
CA GLY A 130 -11.18 -0.79 0.15
C GLY A 130 -12.56 -1.45 0.05
N ILE A 131 -12.72 -2.70 0.53
CA ILE A 131 -14.02 -3.39 0.55
C ILE A 131 -15.05 -2.57 1.32
N TYR A 132 -14.71 -2.08 2.53
CA TYR A 132 -15.63 -1.27 3.33
C TYR A 132 -16.06 0.00 2.60
N LEU A 133 -15.11 0.77 2.05
CA LEU A 133 -15.40 1.99 1.31
C LEU A 133 -16.21 1.73 0.04
N GLY A 134 -15.90 0.66 -0.70
CA GLY A 134 -16.67 0.27 -1.88
C GLY A 134 -18.12 -0.08 -1.55
N LEU A 135 -18.36 -0.80 -0.46
CA LEU A 135 -19.70 -1.10 0.03
C LEU A 135 -20.41 0.15 0.58
N LEU A 136 -19.69 1.13 1.08
CA LEU A 136 -20.25 2.40 1.53
C LEU A 136 -20.72 3.25 0.35
N ILE A 137 -19.87 3.40 -0.67
CA ILE A 137 -20.15 4.17 -1.89
C ILE A 137 -21.25 3.50 -2.71
N GLY A 138 -21.18 2.19 -2.91
CA GLY A 138 -22.23 1.37 -3.52
C GLY A 138 -22.43 1.54 -5.03
N LYS A 139 -21.71 2.44 -5.71
CA LYS A 139 -21.74 2.66 -7.17
C LYS A 139 -20.33 2.58 -7.74
N GLU A 140 -20.14 1.75 -8.79
CA GLU A 140 -18.83 1.53 -9.41
C GLU A 140 -18.21 2.84 -9.93
N GLU A 141 -18.99 3.67 -10.61
CA GLU A 141 -18.53 4.94 -11.18
C GLU A 141 -18.07 5.94 -10.10
N THR A 142 -18.82 6.04 -9.00
CA THR A 142 -18.46 6.92 -7.88
C THR A 142 -17.20 6.40 -7.16
N ALA A 143 -17.04 5.08 -7.03
CA ALA A 143 -15.84 4.49 -6.46
C ALA A 143 -14.61 4.74 -7.37
N ALA A 144 -14.78 4.65 -8.69
CA ALA A 144 -13.73 4.97 -9.64
C ALA A 144 -13.32 6.46 -9.56
N GLN A 145 -14.27 7.37 -9.43
CA GLN A 145 -13.98 8.80 -9.22
C GLN A 145 -13.32 9.07 -7.87
N ALA A 146 -13.79 8.44 -6.80
CA ALA A 146 -13.21 8.57 -5.47
C ALA A 146 -11.76 8.05 -5.41
N SER A 147 -11.37 7.15 -6.31
CA SER A 147 -9.99 6.63 -6.41
C SER A 147 -8.96 7.73 -6.68
N ILE A 148 -9.36 8.85 -7.31
CA ILE A 148 -8.49 10.00 -7.55
C ILE A 148 -7.95 10.58 -6.23
N LEU A 149 -8.73 10.49 -5.14
CA LEU A 149 -8.33 10.99 -3.83
C LEU A 149 -7.27 10.10 -3.13
N VAL A 150 -7.11 8.85 -3.57
CA VAL A 150 -6.10 7.94 -2.99
C VAL A 150 -4.69 8.39 -3.35
N PHE A 151 -4.49 8.93 -4.54
CA PHE A 151 -3.17 9.37 -4.99
C PHE A 151 -2.58 10.51 -4.13
N PRO A 152 -3.29 11.62 -3.85
CA PRO A 152 -2.81 12.65 -2.92
C PRO A 152 -2.46 12.12 -1.54
N VAL A 153 -3.25 11.20 -0.99
CA VAL A 153 -2.97 10.59 0.33
C VAL A 153 -1.65 9.80 0.30
N THR A 154 -1.36 9.11 -0.80
CA THR A 154 -0.09 8.41 -0.99
C THR A 154 1.06 9.39 -1.21
N MET A 155 0.81 10.51 -1.91
CA MET A 155 1.80 11.58 -2.10
C MET A 155 2.20 12.26 -0.78
N LEU A 156 1.27 12.34 0.19
CA LEU A 156 1.53 12.81 1.54
C LEU A 156 2.26 11.76 2.40
N SER A 157 3.31 11.17 1.85
CA SER A 157 4.14 10.17 2.51
C SER A 157 5.61 10.36 2.15
N ASN A 158 6.49 9.60 2.78
CA ASN A 158 7.93 9.62 2.48
C ASN A 158 8.30 8.71 1.29
N VAL A 159 7.35 8.22 0.52
CA VAL A 159 7.61 7.29 -0.60
C VAL A 159 8.49 7.93 -1.66
N PHE A 160 8.13 9.12 -2.11
CA PHE A 160 8.79 9.80 -3.22
C PHE A 160 9.86 10.80 -2.76
N VAL A 161 9.59 11.50 -1.66
CA VAL A 161 10.47 12.55 -1.15
C VAL A 161 10.65 12.39 0.35
N PRO A 162 11.88 12.50 0.88
CA PRO A 162 12.11 12.52 2.32
C PRO A 162 11.36 13.66 3.01
N THR A 163 10.75 13.38 4.16
CA THR A 163 9.93 14.36 4.89
C THR A 163 10.74 15.50 5.53
N ALA A 164 12.06 15.34 5.63
CA ALA A 164 12.94 16.31 6.28
C ALA A 164 12.88 17.73 5.67
N GLY A 165 12.61 17.85 4.37
CA GLY A 165 12.46 19.13 3.67
C GLY A 165 11.06 19.73 3.71
N MET A 166 10.09 19.05 4.32
CA MET A 166 8.69 19.52 4.38
C MET A 166 8.49 20.55 5.51
N PRO A 167 7.54 21.51 5.35
CA PRO A 167 7.08 22.34 6.45
C PRO A 167 6.62 21.49 7.65
N ALA A 168 6.78 21.98 8.88
CA ALA A 168 6.56 21.20 10.11
C ALA A 168 5.18 20.54 10.19
N TRP A 169 4.12 21.25 9.84
CA TRP A 169 2.75 20.71 9.85
C TRP A 169 2.57 19.56 8.85
N LEU A 170 3.15 19.70 7.64
CA LEU A 170 3.07 18.69 6.60
C LEU A 170 3.93 17.47 6.95
N ARG A 171 5.13 17.72 7.50
CA ARG A 171 6.01 16.66 8.00
C ARG A 171 5.31 15.80 9.04
N THR A 172 4.62 16.41 10.00
CA THR A 172 3.89 15.65 11.03
C THR A 172 2.86 14.71 10.41
N ILE A 173 2.08 15.18 9.44
CA ILE A 173 1.10 14.35 8.73
C ILE A 173 1.80 13.22 7.96
N ALA A 174 2.87 13.54 7.24
CA ALA A 174 3.61 12.56 6.45
C ALA A 174 4.32 11.51 7.32
N ASP A 175 4.90 11.90 8.44
CA ASP A 175 5.64 11.00 9.34
C ASP A 175 4.71 10.01 10.05
N TRP A 176 3.47 10.41 10.37
CA TRP A 176 2.46 9.56 10.96
C TRP A 176 1.60 8.82 9.95
N ASN A 177 1.80 9.05 8.66
CA ASN A 177 1.09 8.32 7.60
C ASN A 177 1.49 6.83 7.63
N PRO A 178 0.53 5.89 7.63
CA PRO A 178 0.81 4.45 7.60
C PRO A 178 1.67 4.01 6.41
N VAL A 179 1.51 4.68 5.26
CA VAL A 179 2.31 4.40 4.06
C VAL A 179 3.76 4.80 4.26
N SER A 180 4.03 5.87 5.01
CA SER A 180 5.39 6.30 5.35
C SER A 180 6.10 5.30 6.26
N ALA A 181 5.40 4.80 7.28
CA ALA A 181 5.94 3.76 8.15
C ALA A 181 6.26 2.49 7.36
N LEU A 182 5.36 2.07 6.47
CA LEU A 182 5.55 0.90 5.62
C LEU A 182 6.71 1.05 4.64
N ALA A 183 6.85 2.21 4.00
CA ALA A 183 7.97 2.51 3.10
C ALA A 183 9.31 2.53 3.84
N ALA A 184 9.35 3.12 5.03
CA ALA A 184 10.54 3.10 5.88
C ALA A 184 10.89 1.68 6.35
N ALA A 185 9.90 0.86 6.73
CA ALA A 185 10.10 -0.54 7.09
C ALA A 185 10.63 -1.36 5.91
N ALA A 186 10.07 -1.18 4.72
CA ALA A 186 10.55 -1.85 3.51
C ALA A 186 12.01 -1.48 3.21
N ARG A 187 12.39 -0.18 3.32
CA ARG A 187 13.78 0.27 3.16
C ARG A 187 14.70 -0.38 4.18
N GLN A 188 14.31 -0.38 5.44
CA GLN A 188 15.09 -0.98 6.53
C GLN A 188 15.32 -2.46 6.27
N LEU A 189 14.29 -3.23 5.94
CA LEU A 189 14.38 -4.67 5.72
C LEU A 189 15.11 -5.03 4.42
N PHE A 190 14.91 -4.28 3.35
CA PHE A 190 15.68 -4.47 2.11
C PHE A 190 17.15 -3.98 2.22
N GLY A 191 17.51 -3.24 3.27
CA GLY A 191 18.84 -2.65 3.42
C GLY A 191 19.10 -1.49 2.48
N ASN A 192 18.05 -0.75 2.14
CA ASN A 192 18.12 0.40 1.25
C ASN A 192 18.18 1.72 2.03
N PRO A 193 18.68 2.81 1.42
CA PRO A 193 18.85 4.10 2.09
C PRO A 193 17.50 4.75 2.45
N GLY A 194 17.53 5.73 3.38
CA GLY A 194 16.36 6.53 3.73
C GLY A 194 15.87 6.39 5.17
N SER A 195 16.65 5.74 6.05
CA SER A 195 16.38 5.76 7.48
C SER A 195 16.79 7.12 8.05
N PRO A 196 15.87 7.94 8.61
CA PRO A 196 16.22 9.20 9.21
C PRO A 196 16.98 8.99 10.53
N ALA A 197 18.00 9.83 10.78
CA ALA A 197 18.73 9.83 12.05
C ALA A 197 17.86 10.36 13.20
N ASN A 198 16.94 11.27 12.90
CA ASN A 198 16.01 11.90 13.83
C ASN A 198 14.64 11.99 13.16
N GLY A 199 13.55 11.74 13.91
CA GLY A 199 12.21 11.80 13.34
C GLY A 199 11.12 11.37 14.32
N ALA A 200 9.89 11.33 13.84
CA ALA A 200 8.77 10.82 14.60
C ALA A 200 8.93 9.31 14.88
N TRP A 201 8.35 8.85 15.98
CA TRP A 201 8.43 7.45 16.42
C TRP A 201 8.15 6.41 15.30
N PRO A 202 7.14 6.60 14.39
CA PRO A 202 6.88 5.65 13.32
C PRO A 202 8.03 5.47 12.33
N LEU A 203 8.87 6.49 12.15
CA LEU A 203 10.02 6.44 11.24
C LEU A 203 11.28 5.91 11.93
N LEU A 204 11.37 6.04 13.25
CA LEU A 204 12.47 5.45 14.05
C LEU A 204 12.24 3.96 14.33
N HIS A 205 10.97 3.52 14.42
CA HIS A 205 10.57 2.12 14.63
C HIS A 205 9.62 1.64 13.52
N PRO A 206 10.05 1.68 12.24
CA PRO A 206 9.12 1.55 11.12
C PRO A 206 8.46 0.18 11.01
N VAL A 207 9.16 -0.90 11.36
CA VAL A 207 8.58 -2.25 11.36
C VAL A 207 7.48 -2.38 12.41
N ALA A 208 7.74 -1.92 13.64
CA ALA A 208 6.75 -1.95 14.72
C ALA A 208 5.54 -1.05 14.38
N ALA A 209 5.78 0.13 13.85
CA ALA A 209 4.73 1.05 13.41
C ALA A 209 3.87 0.45 12.29
N SER A 210 4.50 -0.20 11.30
CA SER A 210 3.77 -0.86 10.20
C SER A 210 2.92 -2.02 10.69
N LEU A 211 3.42 -2.83 11.62
CA LEU A 211 2.64 -3.89 12.25
C LEU A 211 1.47 -3.34 13.06
N ALA A 212 1.69 -2.26 13.82
CA ALA A 212 0.64 -1.59 14.60
C ALA A 212 -0.45 -1.03 13.68
N TRP A 213 -0.08 -0.35 12.58
CA TRP A 213 -1.03 0.13 11.59
C TRP A 213 -1.79 -1.02 10.91
N THR A 214 -1.10 -2.10 10.53
CA THR A 214 -1.73 -3.29 9.95
C THR A 214 -2.77 -3.89 10.89
N ALA A 215 -2.40 -4.09 12.16
CA ALA A 215 -3.31 -4.61 13.19
C ALA A 215 -4.51 -3.67 13.41
N LEU A 216 -4.28 -2.36 13.50
CA LEU A 216 -5.32 -1.36 13.69
C LEU A 216 -6.32 -1.38 12.52
N LEU A 217 -5.83 -1.40 11.29
CA LEU A 217 -6.68 -1.47 10.10
C LEU A 217 -7.52 -2.74 10.08
N LEU A 218 -6.94 -3.90 10.40
CA LEU A 218 -7.68 -5.17 10.48
C LEU A 218 -8.74 -5.15 11.57
N ILE A 219 -8.40 -4.71 12.78
CA ILE A 219 -9.32 -4.66 13.92
C ILE A 219 -10.53 -3.76 13.63
N ILE A 220 -10.32 -2.66 12.92
CA ILE A 220 -11.38 -1.70 12.60
C ILE A 220 -12.17 -2.16 11.37
N PHE A 221 -11.50 -2.45 10.26
CA PHE A 221 -12.18 -2.57 8.96
C PHE A 221 -12.71 -3.98 8.66
N VAL A 222 -12.16 -5.04 9.25
CA VAL A 222 -12.74 -6.38 9.09
C VAL A 222 -14.15 -6.46 9.66
N PRO A 223 -14.42 -6.06 10.92
CA PRO A 223 -15.80 -6.10 11.45
C PRO A 223 -16.71 -5.07 10.76
N LEU A 224 -16.20 -3.90 10.37
CA LEU A 224 -17.01 -2.91 9.66
C LEU A 224 -17.42 -3.40 8.27
N ALA A 225 -16.50 -3.99 7.50
CA ALA A 225 -16.79 -4.51 6.17
C ALA A 225 -17.75 -5.71 6.23
N THR A 226 -17.53 -6.65 7.15
CA THR A 226 -18.41 -7.82 7.31
C THR A 226 -19.82 -7.44 7.75
N ARG A 227 -19.96 -6.50 8.71
CA ARG A 227 -21.26 -5.96 9.13
C ARG A 227 -21.94 -5.19 8.00
N ARG A 228 -21.20 -4.41 7.24
CA ARG A 228 -21.75 -3.65 6.12
C ARG A 228 -22.19 -4.59 5.00
N TYR A 229 -21.41 -5.61 4.68
CA TYR A 229 -21.78 -6.65 3.73
C TYR A 229 -23.05 -7.37 4.11
N ALA A 230 -23.25 -7.61 5.41
CA ALA A 230 -24.47 -8.24 5.92
C ALA A 230 -25.74 -7.36 5.81
N ARG A 231 -25.58 -6.03 5.68
CA ARG A 231 -26.68 -5.06 5.60
C ARG A 231 -26.87 -4.47 4.19
N ALA A 232 -25.91 -4.66 3.30
CA ALA A 232 -25.96 -4.17 1.92
C ALA A 232 -26.83 -5.08 1.06
#